data_991e6eac2d57e5b9620df3069bf869b6
#
_entry.id   991e6eac2d57e5b9620df3069bf869b6
#
_cell.length_a   1.000
_cell.length_b   1.000
_cell.length_c   1.000
_cell.angle_alpha   90.00
_cell.angle_beta   90.00
_cell.angle_gamma   90.00
#
_symmetry.space_group_name_H-M   'P 1'
#
loop_
_entity.id
_entity.type
_entity.pdbx_description
1 polymer ?
#
loop_
_entity_poly.entity_id
_entity_poly.type
_entity_poly.pdbx_seq_one_letter_code
_entity_poly.pdbx_strand_id
1 'polypeptide(L)'
;MNYLTDKVFHTYFSGVPNGSIIFREKKAVMCAIDRRTRVQLKEAPILPREEGRAIAETMIDYEKLFRELDAYVGCAWDQDELTLKNGAVYSRHITYTGTVEGKTVTAQLWCQRKSHGCMDILTVDQKIIGFINPGRICSEITVLAGYESVTPLTRFDDPLLSKVAYGVNPLGNIMVPCKDGVRLATEVFLPNGLEPGQKVPSIVIRTCYGKARDIDRSWHWVTRGYAFVIQDVRGRSDSDGTLEAFQHEREDADDLFNWIAAQPWSDGNIGMWGASYLGYTTTSACTSGNPHLKTAVSEVNVGSPFYDTVRKGGTVCSWPLLCWTLAQSVSNRVDMDVFKGVSIDPLEAVRIRPITAIPEKIIGCRSTSWDMWSKHYHYDDFWRHSDNTAHADNIRIPMLILSGWYDGDALGVQETWRFLSKSPVPGHRIVLGPWPHGLNAWRDSMDLAFGNNAVDYDFDTRIIRWFDHYLKGIENGEDKKPKATYYLSLIHI
;
A
#
# COMPACT_ATOMS: atom_id res chain seq x y z
N MET A 1 -38.29 -5.09 3.23
CA MET A 1 -37.04 -5.24 4.00
C MET A 1 -36.23 -6.30 3.27
N ASN A 2 -35.01 -6.00 2.87
CA ASN A 2 -34.21 -6.96 2.14
C ASN A 2 -33.62 -8.02 3.12
N TYR A 3 -33.18 -9.18 2.61
CA TYR A 3 -32.70 -10.30 3.44
C TYR A 3 -31.37 -10.01 4.17
N LEU A 4 -30.66 -8.91 3.85
CA LEU A 4 -29.43 -8.50 4.52
C LEU A 4 -29.68 -7.58 5.72
N THR A 5 -30.91 -7.04 5.87
CA THR A 5 -31.26 -6.16 6.98
C THR A 5 -31.08 -6.88 8.33
N ASP A 6 -30.42 -6.19 9.27
CA ASP A 6 -30.10 -6.66 10.62
C ASP A 6 -29.17 -7.90 10.69
N LYS A 7 -28.61 -8.32 9.56
CA LYS A 7 -27.57 -9.34 9.55
C LYS A 7 -26.23 -8.75 9.95
N VAL A 8 -25.43 -9.51 10.67
CA VAL A 8 -24.10 -9.14 11.11
C VAL A 8 -23.09 -9.65 10.10
N PHE A 9 -22.26 -8.76 9.60
CA PHE A 9 -21.14 -9.07 8.71
C PHE A 9 -19.85 -8.77 9.45
N HIS A 10 -18.99 -9.77 9.64
CA HIS A 10 -17.66 -9.56 10.18
C HIS A 10 -16.75 -8.99 9.11
N THR A 11 -15.96 -7.96 9.45
CA THR A 11 -15.00 -7.34 8.52
C THR A 11 -13.57 -7.56 8.99
N TYR A 12 -12.67 -7.78 8.01
CA TYR A 12 -11.28 -8.15 8.22
C TYR A 12 -10.38 -7.36 7.28
N PHE A 13 -9.28 -6.81 7.80
CA PHE A 13 -8.20 -6.24 7.01
C PHE A 13 -7.02 -7.20 6.96
N SER A 14 -6.68 -7.71 5.77
CA SER A 14 -5.61 -8.71 5.60
C SER A 14 -5.64 -9.80 6.67
N GLY A 15 -6.84 -10.35 6.91
CA GLY A 15 -7.08 -11.40 7.90
C GLY A 15 -7.14 -10.95 9.37
N VAL A 16 -6.97 -9.64 9.65
CA VAL A 16 -7.12 -9.10 11.01
C VAL A 16 -8.57 -8.65 11.23
N PRO A 17 -9.27 -9.15 12.26
CA PRO A 17 -10.62 -8.67 12.57
C PRO A 17 -10.64 -7.15 12.78
N ASN A 18 -11.52 -6.45 12.06
CA ASN A 18 -11.68 -5.00 12.14
C ASN A 18 -13.00 -4.56 12.78
N GLY A 19 -13.97 -5.46 12.87
CA GLY A 19 -15.27 -5.21 13.47
C GLY A 19 -16.40 -5.94 12.78
N SER A 20 -17.59 -5.38 12.89
CA SER A 20 -18.79 -5.91 12.23
C SER A 20 -19.58 -4.78 11.60
N ILE A 21 -20.09 -5.02 10.39
CA ILE A 21 -21.00 -4.15 9.67
C ILE A 21 -22.41 -4.69 9.78
N ILE A 22 -23.40 -3.81 10.03
CA ILE A 22 -24.80 -4.17 10.14
C ILE A 22 -25.60 -3.17 9.27
N PHE A 23 -26.39 -3.70 8.34
CA PHE A 23 -27.33 -2.90 7.53
C PHE A 23 -28.64 -2.73 8.30
N ARG A 24 -28.84 -1.58 8.94
CA ARG A 24 -30.11 -1.22 9.58
C ARG A 24 -31.09 -0.67 8.54
N GLU A 25 -32.37 -0.46 8.91
CA GLU A 25 -33.39 0.04 7.98
C GLU A 25 -33.02 1.35 7.25
N LYS A 26 -32.28 2.24 7.90
CA LYS A 26 -32.00 3.59 7.40
C LYS A 26 -30.52 3.89 7.12
N LYS A 27 -29.61 3.01 7.54
CA LYS A 27 -28.16 3.25 7.43
C LYS A 27 -27.34 1.99 7.63
N ALA A 28 -26.11 1.99 7.17
CA ALA A 28 -25.11 1.04 7.62
C ALA A 28 -24.47 1.54 8.93
N VAL A 29 -24.15 0.63 9.84
CA VAL A 29 -23.49 0.90 11.12
C VAL A 29 -22.35 -0.07 11.33
N MET A 30 -21.39 0.30 12.16
CA MET A 30 -20.23 -0.52 12.49
C MET A 30 -20.10 -0.71 14.00
N CYS A 31 -19.74 -1.93 14.40
CA CYS A 31 -19.17 -2.22 15.71
C CYS A 31 -17.67 -2.44 15.52
N ALA A 32 -16.88 -1.37 15.59
CA ALA A 32 -15.44 -1.43 15.40
C ALA A 32 -14.74 -2.23 16.50
N ILE A 33 -13.50 -2.67 16.24
CA ILE A 33 -12.64 -3.27 17.26
C ILE A 33 -11.70 -2.19 17.81
N ASP A 34 -11.67 -2.03 19.12
CA ASP A 34 -10.64 -1.24 19.80
C ASP A 34 -9.26 -1.83 19.50
N ARG A 35 -8.39 -1.07 18.85
CA ARG A 35 -7.11 -1.57 18.34
C ARG A 35 -6.13 -1.94 19.46
N ARG A 36 -6.24 -1.32 20.63
CA ARG A 36 -5.36 -1.58 21.76
C ARG A 36 -5.75 -2.87 22.52
N THR A 37 -7.04 -3.01 22.80
CA THR A 37 -7.57 -4.11 23.62
C THR A 37 -8.08 -5.29 22.82
N ARG A 38 -8.36 -5.09 21.52
CA ARG A 38 -9.02 -6.03 20.61
C ARG A 38 -10.47 -6.36 21.01
N VAL A 39 -11.09 -5.54 21.83
CA VAL A 39 -12.48 -5.70 22.25
C VAL A 39 -13.39 -4.99 21.25
N GLN A 40 -14.50 -5.63 20.92
CA GLN A 40 -15.52 -5.02 20.06
C GLN A 40 -16.20 -3.85 20.78
N LEU A 41 -16.32 -2.72 20.09
CA LEU A 41 -16.99 -1.53 20.57
C LEU A 41 -18.49 -1.59 20.30
N LYS A 42 -19.24 -0.66 20.89
CA LYS A 42 -20.67 -0.51 20.64
C LYS A 42 -20.93 -0.03 19.21
N GLU A 43 -22.13 -0.30 18.72
CA GLU A 43 -22.62 0.16 17.43
C GLU A 43 -22.52 1.68 17.32
N ALA A 44 -21.91 2.14 16.22
CA ALA A 44 -21.75 3.54 15.87
C ALA A 44 -21.95 3.75 14.35
N PRO A 45 -22.26 4.97 13.89
CA PRO A 45 -22.21 5.30 12.46
C PRO A 45 -20.81 5.04 11.90
N ILE A 46 -20.75 4.55 10.65
CA ILE A 46 -19.48 4.41 9.94
C ILE A 46 -18.99 5.81 9.62
N LEU A 47 -17.75 6.10 10.02
CA LEU A 47 -17.12 7.38 9.71
C LEU A 47 -16.63 7.36 8.26
N PRO A 48 -17.11 8.26 7.40
CA PRO A 48 -16.61 8.36 6.04
C PRO A 48 -15.14 8.73 6.06
N ARG A 49 -14.41 8.27 5.04
CA ARG A 49 -13.04 8.72 4.80
C ARG A 49 -13.07 10.19 4.42
N GLU A 50 -12.81 11.07 5.37
CA GLU A 50 -12.61 12.50 5.10
C GLU A 50 -11.23 12.70 4.47
N GLU A 51 -11.13 13.56 3.46
CA GLU A 51 -9.84 13.99 2.92
C GLU A 51 -8.98 14.53 4.08
N GLY A 52 -7.79 13.94 4.25
CA GLY A 52 -6.86 14.33 5.32
C GLY A 52 -6.98 13.56 6.63
N ARG A 53 -7.97 12.67 6.82
CA ARG A 53 -7.98 11.74 7.95
C ARG A 53 -7.04 10.57 7.72
N ALA A 54 -6.23 10.30 8.73
CA ALA A 54 -5.26 9.22 8.75
C ALA A 54 -5.89 7.82 8.73
N ILE A 55 -7.11 7.67 9.22
CA ILE A 55 -7.73 6.38 9.50
C ILE A 55 -9.05 6.29 8.76
N ALA A 56 -9.09 5.43 7.74
CA ALA A 56 -10.33 4.93 7.20
C ALA A 56 -10.75 3.70 8.02
N GLU A 57 -11.94 3.71 8.59
CA GLU A 57 -12.47 2.54 9.29
C GLU A 57 -12.73 1.39 8.33
N THR A 58 -12.99 1.70 7.05
CA THR A 58 -13.29 0.73 5.99
C THR A 58 -12.72 1.18 4.64
N MET A 59 -12.37 0.24 3.76
CA MET A 59 -12.00 0.51 2.36
C MET A 59 -13.23 0.46 1.45
N ILE A 60 -14.27 -0.30 1.85
CA ILE A 60 -15.56 -0.35 1.18
C ILE A 60 -16.40 0.83 1.67
N ASP A 61 -16.97 1.59 0.74
CA ASP A 61 -17.93 2.65 1.05
C ASP A 61 -19.30 2.01 1.36
N TYR A 62 -19.52 1.67 2.62
CA TYR A 62 -20.77 1.02 3.06
C TYR A 62 -21.97 1.94 3.02
N GLU A 63 -21.81 3.26 3.09
CA GLU A 63 -22.93 4.18 2.91
C GLU A 63 -23.42 4.18 1.47
N LYS A 64 -22.49 4.21 0.51
CA LYS A 64 -22.83 4.08 -0.91
C LYS A 64 -23.43 2.70 -1.18
N LEU A 65 -22.78 1.63 -0.68
CA LEU A 65 -23.29 0.26 -0.83
C LEU A 65 -24.71 0.14 -0.27
N PHE A 66 -24.98 0.73 0.89
CA PHE A 66 -26.30 0.72 1.50
C PHE A 66 -27.35 1.42 0.62
N ARG A 67 -27.04 2.59 0.05
CA ARG A 67 -27.95 3.29 -0.88
C ARG A 67 -28.24 2.49 -2.15
N GLU A 68 -27.31 1.68 -2.60
CA GLU A 68 -27.41 0.87 -3.81
C GLU A 68 -27.80 -0.59 -3.53
N LEU A 69 -28.06 -0.96 -2.28
CA LEU A 69 -28.22 -2.36 -1.83
C LEU A 69 -29.30 -3.12 -2.57
N ASP A 70 -30.40 -2.44 -2.97
CA ASP A 70 -31.49 -3.07 -3.72
C ASP A 70 -31.06 -3.52 -5.14
N ALA A 71 -30.06 -2.87 -5.74
CA ALA A 71 -29.49 -3.30 -7.02
C ALA A 71 -28.74 -4.63 -6.88
N TYR A 72 -28.08 -4.84 -5.76
CA TYR A 72 -27.31 -6.05 -5.47
C TYR A 72 -28.23 -7.21 -5.04
N VAL A 73 -29.15 -6.93 -4.12
CA VAL A 73 -30.07 -7.94 -3.54
C VAL A 73 -31.12 -8.42 -4.55
N GLY A 74 -31.55 -7.54 -5.44
CA GLY A 74 -32.52 -7.85 -6.49
C GLY A 74 -31.94 -8.51 -7.73
N CYS A 75 -30.65 -8.81 -7.75
CA CYS A 75 -30.00 -9.48 -8.87
C CYS A 75 -30.11 -11.00 -8.73
N ALA A 76 -30.43 -11.70 -9.80
CA ALA A 76 -30.29 -13.14 -9.90
C ALA A 76 -28.82 -13.45 -10.27
N TRP A 77 -28.03 -13.94 -9.33
CA TRP A 77 -26.60 -14.27 -9.50
C TRP A 77 -26.44 -15.65 -10.16
N ASP A 78 -26.94 -15.82 -11.40
CA ASP A 78 -27.06 -17.10 -12.11
C ASP A 78 -26.39 -17.16 -13.48
N GLN A 79 -26.01 -16.02 -14.07
CA GLN A 79 -25.34 -15.94 -15.37
C GLN A 79 -23.83 -15.75 -15.18
N ASP A 80 -23.03 -16.04 -16.22
CA ASP A 80 -21.57 -15.89 -16.15
C ASP A 80 -21.11 -14.43 -16.13
N GLU A 81 -21.89 -13.53 -16.72
CA GLU A 81 -21.70 -12.08 -16.66
C GLU A 81 -23.04 -11.39 -16.36
N LEU A 82 -23.00 -10.40 -15.48
CA LEU A 82 -24.16 -9.68 -14.99
C LEU A 82 -23.91 -8.17 -15.03
N THR A 83 -24.95 -7.43 -15.45
CA THR A 83 -24.99 -5.96 -15.27
C THR A 83 -26.09 -5.63 -14.29
N LEU A 84 -25.74 -5.01 -13.16
CA LEU A 84 -26.68 -4.59 -12.15
C LEU A 84 -27.44 -3.33 -12.57
N LYS A 85 -28.55 -3.05 -11.90
CA LYS A 85 -29.37 -1.84 -12.16
C LYS A 85 -28.61 -0.52 -11.97
N ASN A 86 -27.57 -0.50 -11.13
CA ASN A 86 -26.68 0.65 -10.93
C ASN A 86 -25.54 0.72 -11.97
N GLY A 87 -25.54 -0.14 -12.98
CA GLY A 87 -24.53 -0.20 -14.05
C GLY A 87 -23.25 -0.95 -13.70
N ALA A 88 -23.13 -1.50 -12.49
CA ALA A 88 -21.96 -2.31 -12.13
C ALA A 88 -21.99 -3.66 -12.88
N VAL A 89 -20.85 -4.04 -13.46
CA VAL A 89 -20.69 -5.28 -14.23
C VAL A 89 -19.90 -6.28 -13.39
N TYR A 90 -20.39 -7.49 -13.30
CA TYR A 90 -19.77 -8.61 -12.58
C TYR A 90 -19.63 -9.82 -13.47
N SER A 91 -18.55 -10.55 -13.32
CA SER A 91 -18.33 -11.85 -13.97
C SER A 91 -18.03 -12.93 -12.94
N ARG A 92 -18.55 -14.13 -13.20
CA ARG A 92 -18.29 -15.31 -12.37
C ARG A 92 -16.81 -15.66 -12.39
N HIS A 93 -16.28 -16.08 -11.24
CA HIS A 93 -14.88 -16.47 -11.10
C HIS A 93 -14.76 -17.81 -10.37
N ILE A 94 -13.91 -17.92 -9.37
CA ILE A 94 -13.65 -19.14 -8.59
C ILE A 94 -14.70 -19.35 -7.50
N THR A 95 -14.69 -20.53 -6.93
CA THR A 95 -15.52 -20.89 -5.78
C THR A 95 -14.67 -21.18 -4.56
N TYR A 96 -15.25 -20.96 -3.38
CA TYR A 96 -14.69 -21.34 -2.09
C TYR A 96 -15.62 -22.38 -1.43
N THR A 97 -15.08 -23.52 -1.02
CA THR A 97 -15.85 -24.58 -0.37
C THR A 97 -15.37 -24.77 1.07
N GLY A 98 -16.28 -24.83 2.00
CA GLY A 98 -16.00 -24.98 3.43
C GLY A 98 -17.19 -25.54 4.19
N THR A 99 -17.16 -25.44 5.52
CA THR A 99 -18.21 -25.92 6.39
C THR A 99 -18.93 -24.76 7.08
N VAL A 100 -20.26 -24.71 6.92
CA VAL A 100 -21.15 -23.75 7.57
C VAL A 100 -22.23 -24.53 8.31
N GLU A 101 -22.38 -24.31 9.61
CA GLU A 101 -23.35 -25.05 10.46
C GLU A 101 -23.29 -26.58 10.29
N GLY A 102 -22.07 -27.12 10.14
CA GLY A 102 -21.85 -28.57 9.97
C GLY A 102 -22.15 -29.11 8.56
N LYS A 103 -22.50 -28.26 7.59
CA LYS A 103 -22.80 -28.67 6.22
C LYS A 103 -21.71 -28.14 5.27
N THR A 104 -21.40 -28.90 4.25
CA THR A 104 -20.55 -28.44 3.16
C THR A 104 -21.29 -27.39 2.34
N VAL A 105 -20.71 -26.21 2.21
CA VAL A 105 -21.25 -25.08 1.46
C VAL A 105 -20.21 -24.60 0.47
N THR A 106 -20.66 -24.18 -0.70
CA THR A 106 -19.81 -23.58 -1.73
C THR A 106 -20.27 -22.17 -2.04
N ALA A 107 -19.39 -21.20 -1.86
CA ALA A 107 -19.60 -19.81 -2.21
C ALA A 107 -19.02 -19.53 -3.60
N GLN A 108 -19.75 -18.77 -4.41
CA GLN A 108 -19.31 -18.28 -5.71
C GLN A 108 -18.77 -16.87 -5.59
N LEU A 109 -17.55 -16.62 -6.10
CA LEU A 109 -16.97 -15.30 -6.22
C LEU A 109 -17.38 -14.65 -7.54
N TRP A 110 -17.82 -13.40 -7.46
CA TRP A 110 -18.17 -12.52 -8.57
C TRP A 110 -17.24 -11.32 -8.59
N CYS A 111 -16.49 -11.18 -9.66
CA CYS A 111 -15.49 -10.13 -9.83
C CYS A 111 -16.08 -8.90 -10.49
N GLN A 112 -15.96 -7.75 -9.84
CA GLN A 112 -16.37 -6.48 -10.44
C GLN A 112 -15.40 -6.08 -11.55
N ARG A 113 -15.95 -5.80 -12.73
CA ARG A 113 -15.20 -5.19 -13.83
C ARG A 113 -15.09 -3.68 -13.57
N LYS A 114 -13.91 -3.24 -13.18
CA LYS A 114 -13.68 -1.84 -12.83
C LYS A 114 -12.20 -1.50 -12.91
N SER A 115 -11.92 -0.26 -13.29
CA SER A 115 -10.56 0.27 -13.43
C SER A 115 -9.93 0.74 -12.13
N HIS A 116 -10.67 0.86 -11.03
CA HIS A 116 -10.13 1.25 -9.73
C HIS A 116 -11.10 0.90 -8.60
N GLY A 117 -10.56 0.35 -7.52
CA GLY A 117 -11.33 0.08 -6.30
C GLY A 117 -12.46 -0.92 -6.54
N CYS A 118 -12.12 -2.12 -7.02
CA CYS A 118 -13.08 -3.21 -7.20
C CYS A 118 -13.75 -3.59 -5.88
N MET A 119 -15.04 -3.88 -5.94
CA MET A 119 -15.78 -4.50 -4.85
C MET A 119 -16.40 -5.80 -5.37
N ASP A 120 -15.80 -6.91 -5.02
CA ASP A 120 -16.24 -8.23 -5.43
C ASP A 120 -17.31 -8.76 -4.47
N ILE A 121 -18.14 -9.68 -4.97
CA ILE A 121 -19.29 -10.22 -4.24
C ILE A 121 -19.12 -11.73 -4.04
N LEU A 122 -19.46 -12.21 -2.85
CA LEU A 122 -19.59 -13.62 -2.56
C LEU A 122 -21.07 -14.00 -2.42
N THR A 123 -21.48 -15.10 -3.07
CA THR A 123 -22.86 -15.61 -2.97
C THR A 123 -22.87 -17.10 -2.63
N VAL A 124 -23.91 -17.51 -1.89
CA VAL A 124 -24.31 -18.91 -1.69
C VAL A 124 -25.78 -19.00 -2.08
N ASP A 125 -26.14 -19.98 -2.91
CA ASP A 125 -27.50 -20.14 -3.41
C ASP A 125 -28.11 -18.81 -3.95
N GLN A 126 -27.33 -18.09 -4.74
CA GLN A 126 -27.67 -16.77 -5.33
C GLN A 126 -27.91 -15.65 -4.30
N LYS A 127 -27.65 -15.88 -3.01
CA LYS A 127 -27.75 -14.85 -1.97
C LYS A 127 -26.37 -14.33 -1.58
N ILE A 128 -26.24 -13.02 -1.46
CA ILE A 128 -25.01 -12.38 -1.04
C ILE A 128 -24.69 -12.77 0.40
N ILE A 129 -23.45 -13.22 0.58
CA ILE A 129 -22.87 -13.53 1.88
C ILE A 129 -21.65 -12.67 2.21
N GLY A 130 -21.13 -11.91 1.25
CA GLY A 130 -19.96 -11.09 1.53
C GLY A 130 -19.58 -10.14 0.40
N PHE A 131 -18.70 -9.20 0.79
CA PHE A 131 -18.12 -8.17 -0.05
C PHE A 131 -16.61 -8.19 0.14
N ILE A 132 -15.86 -8.02 -0.95
CA ILE A 132 -14.40 -8.04 -0.92
C ILE A 132 -13.88 -6.81 -1.67
N ASN A 133 -13.04 -6.02 -1.02
CA ASN A 133 -12.16 -5.10 -1.69
C ASN A 133 -10.75 -5.72 -1.69
N PRO A 134 -10.24 -6.18 -2.84
CA PRO A 134 -8.94 -6.84 -2.89
C PRO A 134 -7.78 -5.89 -2.54
N GLY A 135 -8.04 -4.58 -2.65
CA GLY A 135 -7.09 -3.54 -2.27
C GLY A 135 -5.77 -3.56 -3.01
N ARG A 136 -4.99 -2.50 -2.84
CA ARG A 136 -3.62 -2.39 -3.38
C ARG A 136 -2.62 -3.18 -2.52
N ILE A 137 -2.76 -3.09 -1.20
CA ILE A 137 -1.75 -3.53 -0.23
C ILE A 137 -2.39 -4.40 0.84
N CYS A 138 -3.60 -4.03 1.26
CA CYS A 138 -4.42 -4.74 2.23
C CYS A 138 -5.74 -5.09 1.55
N SER A 139 -6.26 -6.27 1.79
CA SER A 139 -7.61 -6.63 1.39
C SER A 139 -8.60 -6.32 2.51
N GLU A 140 -9.80 -5.86 2.16
CA GLU A 140 -10.93 -5.86 3.08
C GLU A 140 -11.90 -6.96 2.67
N ILE A 141 -12.19 -7.87 3.59
CA ILE A 141 -13.17 -8.95 3.40
C ILE A 141 -14.25 -8.78 4.45
N THR A 142 -15.47 -8.60 4.00
CA THR A 142 -16.65 -8.50 4.87
C THR A 142 -17.61 -9.62 4.54
N VAL A 143 -17.89 -10.44 5.50
CA VAL A 143 -18.61 -11.70 5.32
C VAL A 143 -19.69 -11.88 6.38
N LEU A 144 -20.84 -12.43 5.99
CA LEU A 144 -21.93 -12.81 6.88
C LEU A 144 -21.39 -13.75 7.98
N ALA A 145 -21.66 -13.44 9.25
CA ALA A 145 -21.19 -14.20 10.38
C ALA A 145 -21.52 -15.69 10.23
N GLY A 146 -20.50 -16.55 10.41
CA GLY A 146 -20.58 -18.00 10.21
C GLY A 146 -20.24 -18.51 8.81
N TYR A 147 -19.98 -17.62 7.85
CA TYR A 147 -19.59 -17.98 6.46
C TYR A 147 -18.10 -17.75 6.18
N GLU A 148 -17.28 -17.47 7.17
CA GLU A 148 -15.85 -17.17 7.03
C GLU A 148 -15.09 -18.29 6.30
N SER A 149 -15.44 -19.56 6.56
CA SER A 149 -14.78 -20.75 5.99
C SER A 149 -14.97 -20.91 4.47
N VAL A 150 -15.90 -20.16 3.86
CA VAL A 150 -16.18 -20.19 2.42
C VAL A 150 -15.77 -18.87 1.74
N THR A 151 -14.68 -18.28 2.21
CA THR A 151 -14.14 -17.01 1.71
C THR A 151 -12.62 -17.07 1.55
N PRO A 152 -12.01 -16.07 0.91
CA PRO A 152 -10.54 -15.96 0.86
C PRO A 152 -9.87 -15.77 2.23
N LEU A 153 -10.61 -15.59 3.33
CA LEU A 153 -10.06 -15.51 4.69
C LEU A 153 -9.28 -16.78 5.08
N THR A 154 -9.67 -17.93 4.55
CA THR A 154 -9.01 -19.21 4.86
C THR A 154 -7.51 -19.22 4.52
N ARG A 155 -7.03 -18.33 3.62
CA ARG A 155 -5.61 -18.20 3.33
C ARG A 155 -4.77 -17.68 4.52
N PHE A 156 -5.41 -17.00 5.49
CA PHE A 156 -4.75 -16.54 6.71
C PHE A 156 -4.70 -17.59 7.82
N ASP A 157 -5.37 -18.73 7.63
CA ASP A 157 -5.33 -19.87 8.55
C ASP A 157 -4.05 -20.70 8.40
N ASP A 158 -3.24 -20.39 7.37
CA ASP A 158 -1.95 -21.05 7.13
C ASP A 158 -1.08 -21.05 8.39
N PRO A 159 -0.65 -22.22 8.89
CA PRO A 159 0.19 -22.33 10.08
C PRO A 159 1.58 -21.67 9.90
N LEU A 160 1.99 -21.44 8.64
CA LEU A 160 3.27 -20.82 8.27
C LEU A 160 3.17 -19.29 8.12
N LEU A 161 2.07 -18.67 8.53
CA LEU A 161 1.93 -17.23 8.69
C LEU A 161 1.94 -16.83 10.17
N SER A 162 2.55 -15.68 10.45
CA SER A 162 2.45 -15.08 11.79
C SER A 162 0.99 -14.82 12.18
N LYS A 163 0.61 -15.26 13.38
CA LYS A 163 -0.77 -15.20 13.85
C LYS A 163 -1.12 -13.83 14.42
N VAL A 164 -2.38 -13.44 14.27
CA VAL A 164 -2.95 -12.25 14.89
C VAL A 164 -3.15 -12.51 16.38
N ALA A 165 -2.25 -11.98 17.22
CA ALA A 165 -2.23 -12.24 18.65
C ALA A 165 -2.25 -10.97 19.52
N TYR A 166 -1.79 -9.84 19.01
CA TYR A 166 -1.54 -8.63 19.81
C TYR A 166 -2.55 -7.52 19.51
N GLY A 167 -2.75 -6.63 20.49
CA GLY A 167 -3.29 -5.30 20.26
C GLY A 167 -2.19 -4.32 19.79
N VAL A 168 -2.53 -3.05 19.65
CA VAL A 168 -1.60 -1.99 19.24
C VAL A 168 -1.35 -1.01 20.39
N ASN A 169 -0.11 -0.75 20.71
CA ASN A 169 0.32 0.27 21.67
C ASN A 169 1.12 1.36 20.94
N PRO A 170 0.53 2.54 20.65
CA PRO A 170 1.25 3.66 20.06
C PRO A 170 2.18 4.30 21.09
N LEU A 171 3.44 4.56 20.70
CA LEU A 171 4.40 5.33 21.51
C LEU A 171 4.31 6.84 21.24
N GLY A 172 3.55 7.24 20.21
CA GLY A 172 3.41 8.63 19.79
C GLY A 172 4.52 9.09 18.84
N ASN A 173 4.54 10.41 18.59
CA ASN A 173 5.48 11.04 17.68
C ASN A 173 6.83 11.31 18.37
N ILE A 174 7.90 10.77 17.77
CA ILE A 174 9.28 10.87 18.27
C ILE A 174 10.11 11.58 17.20
N MET A 175 10.85 12.60 17.59
CA MET A 175 11.77 13.31 16.70
C MET A 175 13.12 12.58 16.69
N VAL A 176 13.34 11.73 15.68
CA VAL A 176 14.58 10.95 15.53
C VAL A 176 15.67 11.84 14.93
N PRO A 177 16.83 12.01 15.60
CA PRO A 177 17.92 12.84 15.10
C PRO A 177 18.69 12.12 13.99
N CYS A 178 18.98 12.84 12.91
CA CYS A 178 19.98 12.45 11.91
C CYS A 178 21.37 12.95 12.29
N LYS A 179 22.41 12.35 11.69
CA LYS A 179 23.83 12.72 11.94
C LYS A 179 24.14 14.18 11.66
N ASP A 180 23.43 14.82 10.74
CA ASP A 180 23.58 16.23 10.39
C ASP A 180 22.77 17.20 11.31
N GLY A 181 22.08 16.67 12.33
CA GLY A 181 21.31 17.43 13.31
C GLY A 181 19.87 17.70 12.93
N VAL A 182 19.42 17.35 11.72
CA VAL A 182 18.01 17.39 11.35
C VAL A 182 17.25 16.30 12.10
N ARG A 183 16.00 16.58 12.54
CA ARG A 183 15.19 15.63 13.28
C ARG A 183 13.97 15.23 12.44
N LEU A 184 13.69 13.94 12.36
CA LEU A 184 12.61 13.41 11.55
C LEU A 184 11.49 12.84 12.42
N ALA A 185 10.28 13.31 12.16
CA ALA A 185 9.09 12.92 12.88
C ALA A 185 8.70 11.47 12.60
N THR A 186 8.72 10.66 13.65
CA THR A 186 8.58 9.21 13.56
C THR A 186 7.52 8.74 14.53
N GLU A 187 6.55 7.96 14.07
CA GLU A 187 5.61 7.27 14.93
C GLU A 187 5.95 5.79 15.04
N VAL A 188 5.83 5.26 16.25
CA VAL A 188 6.12 3.87 16.58
C VAL A 188 4.91 3.22 17.20
N PHE A 189 4.54 2.07 16.68
CA PHE A 189 3.45 1.24 17.17
C PHE A 189 4.03 -0.12 17.57
N LEU A 190 3.83 -0.51 18.83
CA LEU A 190 4.30 -1.77 19.37
C LEU A 190 3.14 -2.74 19.60
N PRO A 191 3.40 -4.06 19.56
CA PRO A 191 2.42 -5.03 20.02
C PRO A 191 2.07 -4.80 21.49
N ASN A 192 0.77 -4.70 21.78
CA ASN A 192 0.26 -4.63 23.15
C ASN A 192 0.10 -6.04 23.71
N GLY A 193 0.74 -6.32 24.83
CA GLY A 193 0.75 -7.65 25.44
C GLY A 193 2.02 -8.45 25.20
N LEU A 194 3.15 -7.78 24.87
CA LEU A 194 4.48 -8.39 24.88
C LEU A 194 4.88 -8.74 26.33
N GLU A 195 5.60 -9.83 26.48
CA GLU A 195 6.22 -10.19 27.75
C GLU A 195 7.29 -9.16 28.13
N PRO A 196 7.56 -8.96 29.44
CA PRO A 196 8.62 -8.05 29.86
C PRO A 196 9.98 -8.43 29.25
N GLY A 197 10.61 -7.49 28.55
CA GLY A 197 11.89 -7.68 27.86
C GLY A 197 11.81 -8.40 26.52
N GLN A 198 10.63 -8.80 26.07
CA GLN A 198 10.45 -9.35 24.73
C GLN A 198 10.75 -8.28 23.67
N LYS A 199 11.57 -8.67 22.71
CA LYS A 199 11.95 -7.84 21.56
C LYS A 199 11.29 -8.37 20.30
N VAL A 200 11.02 -7.44 19.35
CA VAL A 200 10.32 -7.76 18.10
C VAL A 200 11.03 -7.14 16.90
N PRO A 201 10.93 -7.77 15.71
CA PRO A 201 11.38 -7.17 14.46
C PRO A 201 10.51 -6.00 14.06
N SER A 202 11.06 -5.11 13.23
CA SER A 202 10.39 -3.88 12.79
C SER A 202 10.05 -3.88 11.32
N ILE A 203 8.86 -3.37 10.97
CA ILE A 203 8.50 -2.97 9.61
C ILE A 203 8.54 -1.44 9.55
N VAL A 204 9.31 -0.91 8.60
CA VAL A 204 9.56 0.52 8.45
C VAL A 204 8.95 1.07 7.16
N ILE A 205 8.31 2.23 7.25
CA ILE A 205 7.87 3.03 6.10
C ILE A 205 8.44 4.45 6.26
N ARG A 206 8.99 5.02 5.18
CA ARG A 206 9.35 6.44 5.10
C ARG A 206 8.54 7.10 4.00
N THR A 207 7.83 8.19 4.34
CA THR A 207 6.82 8.80 3.48
C THR A 207 7.01 10.30 3.30
N CYS A 208 6.80 10.78 2.07
CA CYS A 208 6.70 12.21 1.76
C CYS A 208 5.25 12.73 1.80
N TYR A 209 4.27 11.82 1.98
CA TYR A 209 2.85 12.13 1.88
C TYR A 209 2.18 12.44 3.22
N GLY A 210 2.95 12.44 4.31
CA GLY A 210 2.46 12.55 5.68
C GLY A 210 2.18 11.18 6.31
N LYS A 211 2.89 10.87 7.43
CA LYS A 211 2.80 9.57 8.12
C LYS A 211 1.36 9.25 8.56
N ALA A 212 0.59 10.26 8.92
CA ALA A 212 -0.80 10.10 9.31
C ALA A 212 -1.66 9.38 8.25
N ARG A 213 -1.33 9.51 6.96
CA ARG A 213 -2.04 8.87 5.85
C ARG A 213 -1.89 7.33 5.84
N ASP A 214 -0.76 6.83 6.33
CA ASP A 214 -0.39 5.41 6.22
C ASP A 214 -0.37 4.68 7.57
N ILE A 215 -0.80 5.35 8.65
CA ILE A 215 -0.84 4.80 10.01
C ILE A 215 -1.70 3.53 10.12
N ASP A 216 -2.76 3.42 9.32
CA ASP A 216 -3.66 2.26 9.33
C ASP A 216 -2.95 0.96 8.98
N ARG A 217 -1.84 1.05 8.25
CA ARG A 217 -1.00 -0.10 7.93
C ARG A 217 -0.35 -0.72 9.16
N SER A 218 -0.27 0.02 10.28
CA SER A 218 0.22 -0.50 11.55
C SER A 218 -0.58 -1.68 12.05
N TRP A 219 -1.91 -1.65 11.83
CA TRP A 219 -2.82 -2.61 12.41
C TRP A 219 -2.48 -4.05 12.04
N HIS A 220 -2.30 -4.36 10.76
CA HIS A 220 -2.06 -5.72 10.36
C HIS A 220 -0.64 -6.23 10.65
N TRP A 221 0.35 -5.36 10.80
CA TRP A 221 1.71 -5.73 11.18
C TRP A 221 1.86 -5.91 12.69
N VAL A 222 1.40 -4.94 13.45
CA VAL A 222 1.56 -4.93 14.90
C VAL A 222 0.79 -6.08 15.56
N THR A 223 -0.40 -6.36 15.06
CA THR A 223 -1.20 -7.49 15.57
C THR A 223 -0.55 -8.85 15.35
N ARG A 224 0.41 -8.93 14.41
CA ARG A 224 1.22 -10.11 14.14
C ARG A 224 2.57 -10.13 14.86
N GLY A 225 2.81 -9.19 15.76
CA GLY A 225 4.02 -9.15 16.58
C GLY A 225 5.23 -8.49 15.90
N TYR A 226 5.00 -7.51 15.05
CA TYR A 226 6.01 -6.59 14.55
C TYR A 226 5.89 -5.23 15.25
N ALA A 227 6.99 -4.54 15.48
CA ALA A 227 6.96 -3.10 15.64
C ALA A 227 6.69 -2.47 14.27
N PHE A 228 5.81 -1.47 14.21
CA PHE A 228 5.61 -0.70 13.00
C PHE A 228 6.14 0.70 13.21
N VAL A 229 7.04 1.14 12.34
CA VAL A 229 7.70 2.45 12.42
C VAL A 229 7.42 3.21 11.14
N ILE A 230 6.81 4.38 11.26
CA ILE A 230 6.54 5.24 10.12
C ILE A 230 7.13 6.63 10.34
N GLN A 231 7.90 7.11 9.37
CA GLN A 231 8.62 8.38 9.44
C GLN A 231 8.25 9.29 8.27
N ASP A 232 7.95 10.55 8.57
CA ASP A 232 7.93 11.60 7.55
C ASP A 232 9.36 11.87 7.07
N VAL A 233 9.56 11.90 5.76
CA VAL A 233 10.88 12.27 5.20
C VAL A 233 11.19 13.74 5.49
N ARG A 234 12.43 14.12 5.38
CA ARG A 234 12.98 15.45 5.58
C ARG A 234 12.12 16.54 4.91
N GLY A 235 11.76 17.59 5.66
CA GLY A 235 10.98 18.71 5.17
C GLY A 235 9.49 18.42 4.90
N ARG A 236 8.98 17.26 5.36
CA ARG A 236 7.56 16.90 5.21
C ARG A 236 6.87 16.78 6.56
N SER A 237 5.58 17.13 6.57
CA SER A 237 4.71 17.05 7.74
C SER A 237 5.36 17.66 9.00
N ASP A 238 5.64 16.82 9.99
CA ASP A 238 6.22 17.23 11.27
C ASP A 238 7.75 17.14 11.29
N SER A 239 8.41 16.64 10.22
CA SER A 239 9.87 16.56 10.13
C SER A 239 10.53 17.90 9.88
N ASP A 240 11.70 18.11 10.49
CA ASP A 240 12.55 19.26 10.25
C ASP A 240 13.20 19.21 8.85
N GLY A 241 13.85 20.30 8.46
CA GLY A 241 14.58 20.41 7.20
C GLY A 241 13.74 20.85 6.01
N THR A 242 14.22 20.57 4.81
CA THR A 242 13.58 20.92 3.52
C THR A 242 13.49 19.68 2.64
N LEU A 243 12.38 19.52 1.93
CA LEU A 243 12.24 18.44 0.96
C LEU A 243 13.07 18.73 -0.29
N GLU A 244 14.15 18.02 -0.43
CA GLU A 244 14.95 17.90 -1.65
C GLU A 244 14.72 16.49 -2.19
N ALA A 245 13.66 16.33 -2.96
CA ALA A 245 13.18 15.01 -3.36
C ALA A 245 14.30 14.17 -4.00
N PHE A 246 14.41 12.93 -3.54
CA PHE A 246 15.42 11.93 -3.89
C PHE A 246 16.82 12.12 -3.28
N GLN A 247 17.12 13.19 -2.54
CA GLN A 247 18.51 13.49 -2.14
C GLN A 247 18.96 12.88 -0.81
N HIS A 248 18.09 12.75 0.19
CA HIS A 248 18.51 12.39 1.56
C HIS A 248 18.03 11.00 2.02
N GLU A 249 17.39 10.25 1.15
CA GLU A 249 16.62 9.07 1.56
C GLU A 249 17.49 7.93 2.09
N ARG A 250 18.70 7.77 1.58
CA ARG A 250 19.66 6.72 1.98
C ARG A 250 20.24 7.00 3.36
N GLU A 251 20.75 8.21 3.57
CA GLU A 251 21.43 8.62 4.79
C GLU A 251 20.45 8.72 5.96
N ASP A 252 19.27 9.34 5.73
CA ASP A 252 18.21 9.44 6.72
C ASP A 252 17.67 8.05 7.13
N ALA A 253 17.60 7.11 6.19
CA ALA A 253 17.20 5.73 6.50
C ALA A 253 18.28 5.00 7.34
N ASP A 254 19.56 5.20 7.03
CA ASP A 254 20.66 4.63 7.82
C ASP A 254 20.59 5.09 9.28
N ASP A 255 20.37 6.39 9.49
CA ASP A 255 20.24 6.95 10.83
C ASP A 255 19.01 6.39 11.57
N LEU A 256 17.86 6.28 10.88
CA LEU A 256 16.67 5.68 11.45
C LEU A 256 16.89 4.22 11.86
N PHE A 257 17.55 3.41 11.02
CA PHE A 257 17.79 2.00 11.31
C PHE A 257 18.69 1.82 12.52
N ASN A 258 19.75 2.63 12.65
CA ASN A 258 20.63 2.63 13.82
C ASN A 258 19.85 3.04 15.08
N TRP A 259 18.96 4.05 14.97
CA TRP A 259 18.12 4.45 16.09
C TRP A 259 17.15 3.33 16.51
N ILE A 260 16.47 2.67 15.55
CA ILE A 260 15.56 1.55 15.83
C ILE A 260 16.32 0.41 16.52
N ALA A 261 17.48 0.03 16.02
CA ALA A 261 18.26 -1.08 16.57
C ALA A 261 18.70 -0.84 18.02
N ALA A 262 18.88 0.43 18.41
CA ALA A 262 19.23 0.82 19.78
C ALA A 262 18.03 0.82 20.76
N GLN A 263 16.80 0.66 20.28
CA GLN A 263 15.63 0.71 21.13
C GLN A 263 15.46 -0.57 21.96
N PRO A 264 14.98 -0.49 23.22
CA PRO A 264 14.85 -1.66 24.10
C PRO A 264 13.85 -2.70 23.60
N TRP A 265 12.89 -2.32 22.77
CA TRP A 265 11.89 -3.20 22.18
C TRP A 265 12.33 -3.85 20.87
N SER A 266 13.42 -3.41 20.27
CA SER A 266 13.91 -3.90 18.97
C SER A 266 14.79 -5.13 19.12
N ASP A 267 14.58 -6.14 18.28
CA ASP A 267 15.47 -7.29 18.15
C ASP A 267 16.64 -7.03 17.17
N GLY A 268 16.68 -5.85 16.55
CA GLY A 268 17.69 -5.44 15.57
C GLY A 268 17.43 -5.91 14.14
N ASN A 269 16.33 -6.63 13.88
CA ASN A 269 15.93 -7.04 12.54
C ASN A 269 14.90 -6.06 11.97
N ILE A 270 15.24 -5.44 10.85
CA ILE A 270 14.41 -4.42 10.22
C ILE A 270 14.06 -4.87 8.80
N GLY A 271 12.77 -4.75 8.46
CA GLY A 271 12.27 -4.81 7.09
C GLY A 271 11.74 -3.44 6.66
N MET A 272 11.94 -3.06 5.41
CA MET A 272 11.38 -1.82 4.89
C MET A 272 10.38 -2.09 3.77
N TRP A 273 9.34 -1.28 3.71
CA TRP A 273 8.25 -1.45 2.75
C TRP A 273 7.73 -0.13 2.23
N GLY A 274 7.52 -0.05 0.92
CA GLY A 274 6.95 1.15 0.34
C GLY A 274 6.63 1.06 -1.14
N ALA A 275 5.76 1.96 -1.59
CA ALA A 275 5.30 2.03 -2.96
C ALA A 275 5.48 3.44 -3.55
N SER A 276 5.75 3.56 -4.85
CA SER A 276 5.96 4.84 -5.53
C SER A 276 7.18 5.57 -4.95
N TYR A 277 7.05 6.81 -4.50
CA TYR A 277 8.14 7.48 -3.78
C TYR A 277 8.59 6.70 -2.53
N LEU A 278 7.68 6.05 -1.82
CA LEU A 278 8.05 5.18 -0.70
C LEU A 278 8.79 3.92 -1.19
N GLY A 279 8.53 3.48 -2.42
CA GLY A 279 9.31 2.44 -3.09
C GLY A 279 10.74 2.91 -3.40
N TYR A 280 10.89 4.18 -3.81
CA TYR A 280 12.20 4.80 -3.94
C TYR A 280 12.93 4.90 -2.60
N THR A 281 12.26 5.42 -1.53
CA THR A 281 12.88 5.49 -0.19
C THR A 281 13.32 4.11 0.29
N THR A 282 12.54 3.07 -0.03
CA THR A 282 12.85 1.67 0.31
C THR A 282 14.09 1.18 -0.45
N THR A 283 14.14 1.36 -1.76
CA THR A 283 15.28 0.93 -2.59
C THR A 283 16.54 1.72 -2.22
N SER A 284 16.41 3.03 -1.99
CA SER A 284 17.51 3.90 -1.56
C SER A 284 18.09 3.48 -0.20
N ALA A 285 17.21 3.15 0.75
CA ALA A 285 17.62 2.63 2.05
C ALA A 285 18.41 1.32 1.94
N CYS A 286 18.06 0.43 0.99
CA CYS A 286 18.82 -0.80 0.76
C CYS A 286 20.25 -0.53 0.28
N THR A 287 20.48 0.59 -0.40
CA THR A 287 21.83 0.99 -0.86
C THR A 287 22.70 1.58 0.25
N SER A 288 22.17 1.80 1.46
CA SER A 288 22.97 2.20 2.63
C SER A 288 23.90 1.07 3.11
N GLY A 289 23.53 -0.18 2.84
CA GLY A 289 24.24 -1.35 3.35
C GLY A 289 24.15 -1.53 4.87
N ASN A 290 23.17 -0.89 5.52
CA ASN A 290 22.98 -0.95 6.97
C ASN A 290 22.78 -2.40 7.44
N PRO A 291 23.53 -2.89 8.46
CA PRO A 291 23.48 -4.29 8.88
C PRO A 291 22.17 -4.69 9.58
N HIS A 292 21.38 -3.72 10.05
CA HIS A 292 20.09 -3.97 10.70
C HIS A 292 18.97 -4.20 9.69
N LEU A 293 19.09 -3.66 8.47
CA LEU A 293 18.13 -3.94 7.40
C LEU A 293 18.35 -5.37 6.89
N LYS A 294 17.34 -6.23 6.98
CA LYS A 294 17.40 -7.65 6.62
C LYS A 294 16.69 -7.97 5.32
N THR A 295 15.69 -7.19 4.96
CA THR A 295 14.92 -7.39 3.74
C THR A 295 14.10 -6.15 3.40
N ALA A 296 13.60 -6.09 2.16
CA ALA A 296 12.73 -5.01 1.72
C ALA A 296 11.68 -5.48 0.70
N VAL A 297 10.54 -4.81 0.70
CA VAL A 297 9.50 -4.92 -0.32
C VAL A 297 9.35 -3.56 -0.97
N SER A 298 9.72 -3.43 -2.24
CA SER A 298 9.65 -2.18 -3.00
C SER A 298 8.65 -2.32 -4.14
N GLU A 299 7.66 -1.46 -4.14
CA GLU A 299 6.54 -1.51 -5.07
C GLU A 299 6.55 -0.29 -5.99
N VAL A 300 6.32 -0.50 -7.30
CA VAL A 300 6.17 0.56 -8.31
C VAL A 300 7.19 1.68 -8.11
N ASN A 301 8.46 1.29 -7.97
CA ASN A 301 9.53 2.15 -7.51
C ASN A 301 10.27 2.88 -8.63
N VAL A 302 10.89 4.00 -8.25
CA VAL A 302 11.90 4.71 -9.04
C VAL A 302 13.27 4.06 -8.80
N GLY A 303 14.03 3.80 -9.84
CA GLY A 303 15.40 3.26 -9.76
C GLY A 303 16.45 4.36 -9.84
N SER A 304 16.45 5.10 -10.94
CA SER A 304 17.29 6.28 -11.16
C SER A 304 16.41 7.50 -11.43
N PRO A 305 16.28 8.43 -10.48
CA PRO A 305 15.40 9.60 -10.65
C PRO A 305 15.66 10.38 -11.94
N PHE A 306 16.91 10.43 -12.40
CA PHE A 306 17.25 11.09 -13.65
C PHE A 306 16.66 10.39 -14.87
N TYR A 307 16.93 9.08 -15.04
CA TYR A 307 16.62 8.37 -16.27
C TYR A 307 15.17 7.88 -16.36
N ASP A 308 14.57 7.51 -15.23
CA ASP A 308 13.28 6.84 -15.25
C ASP A 308 12.11 7.69 -14.72
N THR A 309 12.41 8.83 -14.11
CA THR A 309 11.36 9.68 -13.50
C THR A 309 11.41 11.11 -14.02
N VAL A 310 12.49 11.86 -13.75
CA VAL A 310 12.54 13.30 -14.05
C VAL A 310 12.82 13.58 -15.51
N ARG A 311 13.70 12.80 -16.15
CA ARG A 311 14.17 13.06 -17.52
C ARG A 311 14.08 11.84 -18.43
N LYS A 312 12.91 11.21 -18.47
CA LYS A 312 12.64 10.08 -19.37
C LYS A 312 12.98 10.46 -20.83
N GLY A 313 13.90 9.70 -21.43
CA GLY A 313 14.35 9.99 -22.79
C GLY A 313 15.09 11.33 -22.97
N GLY A 314 15.67 11.90 -21.90
CA GLY A 314 16.43 13.15 -21.92
C GLY A 314 15.60 14.43 -21.78
N THR A 315 14.28 14.35 -21.80
CA THR A 315 13.37 15.48 -21.59
C THR A 315 12.73 15.44 -20.20
N VAL A 316 12.38 16.61 -19.67
CA VAL A 316 11.64 16.66 -18.39
C VAL A 316 10.28 15.97 -18.57
N CYS A 317 10.02 14.97 -17.74
CA CYS A 317 8.73 14.29 -17.68
C CYS A 317 7.70 15.24 -17.07
N SER A 318 6.93 15.92 -17.94
CA SER A 318 6.28 17.16 -17.53
C SER A 318 5.05 16.93 -16.67
N TRP A 319 4.04 16.14 -17.12
CA TRP A 319 2.75 16.28 -16.47
C TRP A 319 2.59 15.49 -15.15
N PRO A 320 2.79 14.17 -15.07
CA PRO A 320 2.61 13.47 -13.79
C PRO A 320 3.59 13.97 -12.73
N LEU A 321 4.84 14.22 -13.14
CA LEU A 321 5.89 14.72 -12.25
C LEU A 321 5.60 16.15 -11.79
N LEU A 322 5.10 17.02 -12.67
CA LEU A 322 4.73 18.37 -12.33
C LEU A 322 3.61 18.37 -11.29
N CYS A 323 2.52 17.61 -11.51
CA CYS A 323 1.43 17.50 -10.55
C CYS A 323 1.92 17.00 -9.19
N TRP A 324 2.77 15.95 -9.19
CA TRP A 324 3.36 15.44 -7.96
C TRP A 324 4.21 16.50 -7.25
N THR A 325 5.07 17.19 -8.01
CA THR A 325 5.97 18.23 -7.47
C THR A 325 5.19 19.40 -6.90
N LEU A 326 4.13 19.86 -7.59
CA LEU A 326 3.27 20.92 -7.10
C LEU A 326 2.61 20.52 -5.79
N ALA A 327 2.02 19.32 -5.72
CA ALA A 327 1.41 18.79 -4.51
C ALA A 327 2.40 18.64 -3.34
N GLN A 328 3.68 18.35 -3.63
CA GLN A 328 4.73 18.24 -2.62
C GLN A 328 5.46 19.55 -2.32
N SER A 329 5.29 20.60 -3.14
CA SER A 329 5.91 21.91 -2.92
C SER A 329 5.31 22.63 -1.73
N VAL A 330 4.05 22.39 -1.49
CA VAL A 330 3.33 22.91 -0.32
C VAL A 330 3.63 21.96 0.82
N SER A 331 4.62 22.29 1.64
CA SER A 331 4.85 21.56 2.88
C SER A 331 3.64 21.76 3.80
N ASN A 332 3.42 20.85 4.74
CA ASN A 332 2.30 20.94 5.71
C ASN A 332 2.31 22.20 6.58
N ARG A 333 3.33 23.03 6.46
CA ARG A 333 3.43 24.34 7.10
C ARG A 333 2.80 25.45 6.26
N VAL A 334 2.38 25.16 5.03
CA VAL A 334 1.68 26.07 4.14
C VAL A 334 0.23 25.61 4.02
N ASP A 335 -0.68 26.55 4.12
CA ASP A 335 -2.09 26.32 3.97
C ASP A 335 -2.38 25.60 2.63
N MET A 336 -2.94 24.38 2.68
CA MET A 336 -3.35 23.64 1.50
C MET A 336 -4.44 24.36 0.70
N ASP A 337 -4.99 25.44 1.23
CA ASP A 337 -5.95 26.31 0.54
C ASP A 337 -5.35 26.95 -0.73
N VAL A 338 -4.04 26.98 -0.89
CA VAL A 338 -3.39 27.43 -2.15
C VAL A 338 -3.85 26.62 -3.38
N PHE A 339 -4.31 25.39 -3.17
CA PHE A 339 -4.87 24.56 -4.25
C PHE A 339 -6.38 24.73 -4.46
N LYS A 340 -7.08 25.39 -3.52
CA LYS A 340 -8.51 25.65 -3.68
C LYS A 340 -8.75 26.58 -4.87
N GLY A 341 -9.48 26.10 -5.86
CA GLY A 341 -9.80 26.86 -7.07
C GLY A 341 -8.69 26.92 -8.12
N VAL A 342 -7.55 26.26 -7.92
CA VAL A 342 -6.52 26.14 -8.95
C VAL A 342 -6.96 25.05 -9.94
N SER A 343 -7.42 25.49 -11.12
CA SER A 343 -7.59 24.61 -12.27
C SER A 343 -6.32 24.71 -13.12
N ILE A 344 -5.63 23.59 -13.25
CA ILE A 344 -4.38 23.53 -14.02
C ILE A 344 -4.66 22.89 -15.37
N ASP A 345 -4.57 23.67 -16.44
CA ASP A 345 -4.50 23.10 -17.80
C ASP A 345 -3.09 22.55 -18.03
N PRO A 346 -2.95 21.23 -18.25
CA PRO A 346 -1.65 20.61 -18.50
C PRO A 346 -0.88 21.25 -19.67
N LEU A 347 -1.57 21.57 -20.75
CA LEU A 347 -0.95 22.12 -21.95
C LEU A 347 -0.47 23.54 -21.74
N GLU A 348 -1.21 24.35 -21.00
CA GLU A 348 -0.78 25.70 -20.64
C GLU A 348 0.39 25.66 -19.65
N ALA A 349 0.34 24.78 -18.64
CA ALA A 349 1.41 24.62 -17.67
C ALA A 349 2.76 24.30 -18.34
N VAL A 350 2.78 23.32 -19.26
CA VAL A 350 4.03 22.91 -19.92
C VAL A 350 4.55 23.93 -20.98
N ARG A 351 3.77 24.94 -21.33
CA ARG A 351 4.19 26.06 -22.21
C ARG A 351 4.90 27.18 -21.47
N ILE A 352 4.78 27.25 -20.15
CA ILE A 352 5.44 28.29 -19.35
C ILE A 352 6.97 28.25 -19.53
N ARG A 353 7.55 29.41 -19.75
CA ARG A 353 9.02 29.59 -19.87
C ARG A 353 9.50 30.74 -18.97
N PRO A 354 10.70 30.62 -18.38
CA PRO A 354 11.49 29.39 -18.28
C PRO A 354 10.74 28.31 -17.48
N ILE A 355 11.10 27.05 -17.65
CA ILE A 355 10.43 25.92 -16.94
C ILE A 355 10.54 26.03 -15.41
N THR A 356 11.58 26.70 -14.91
CA THR A 356 11.75 27.00 -13.47
C THR A 356 10.63 27.85 -12.89
N ALA A 357 9.93 28.63 -13.73
CA ALA A 357 8.84 29.51 -13.29
C ALA A 357 7.48 28.79 -13.19
N ILE A 358 7.40 27.53 -13.59
CA ILE A 358 6.11 26.79 -13.64
C ILE A 358 5.43 26.76 -12.26
N PRO A 359 6.06 26.30 -11.15
CA PRO A 359 5.40 26.24 -9.86
C PRO A 359 4.89 27.61 -9.40
N GLU A 360 5.74 28.63 -9.44
CA GLU A 360 5.38 29.97 -8.98
C GLU A 360 4.20 30.56 -9.77
N LYS A 361 4.15 30.35 -11.09
CA LYS A 361 3.05 30.85 -11.93
C LYS A 361 1.74 30.10 -11.73
N ILE A 362 1.79 28.83 -11.32
CA ILE A 362 0.59 27.99 -11.17
C ILE A 362 0.03 28.06 -9.74
N ILE A 363 0.89 27.93 -8.74
CA ILE A 363 0.46 27.82 -7.32
C ILE A 363 0.99 28.97 -6.45
N GLY A 364 1.64 29.96 -7.03
CA GLY A 364 2.14 31.14 -6.31
C GLY A 364 3.34 30.88 -5.40
N CYS A 365 3.93 29.69 -5.41
CA CYS A 365 5.12 29.37 -4.61
C CYS A 365 6.15 28.59 -5.43
N ARG A 366 7.43 28.66 -4.99
CA ARG A 366 8.52 27.89 -5.61
C ARG A 366 8.56 26.48 -5.05
N SER A 367 9.08 25.57 -5.83
CA SER A 367 9.38 24.20 -5.43
C SER A 367 10.88 23.98 -5.42
N THR A 368 11.46 23.68 -4.26
CA THR A 368 12.90 23.39 -4.14
C THR A 368 13.31 22.25 -5.05
N SER A 369 12.58 21.14 -5.03
CA SER A 369 12.86 19.98 -5.89
C SER A 369 12.82 20.34 -7.37
N TRP A 370 11.78 21.08 -7.82
CA TRP A 370 11.68 21.50 -9.22
C TRP A 370 12.82 22.43 -9.66
N ASP A 371 13.21 23.37 -8.80
CA ASP A 371 14.33 24.28 -9.06
C ASP A 371 15.65 23.52 -9.19
N MET A 372 15.91 22.55 -8.32
CA MET A 372 17.12 21.72 -8.36
C MET A 372 17.14 20.87 -9.63
N TRP A 373 16.05 20.18 -9.95
CA TRP A 373 15.94 19.35 -11.15
C TRP A 373 16.06 20.17 -12.45
N SER A 374 15.60 21.40 -12.41
CA SER A 374 15.70 22.31 -13.57
C SER A 374 17.13 22.82 -13.78
N LYS A 375 17.91 22.97 -12.70
CA LYS A 375 19.33 23.38 -12.76
C LYS A 375 20.24 22.23 -13.21
N HIS A 376 19.97 21.01 -12.74
CA HIS A 376 20.73 19.80 -13.03
C HIS A 376 20.16 19.09 -14.26
N TYR A 377 20.31 19.70 -15.45
CA TYR A 377 19.72 19.18 -16.69
C TYR A 377 20.57 18.11 -17.39
N HIS A 378 21.79 17.86 -16.92
CA HIS A 378 22.63 16.73 -17.28
C HIS A 378 22.80 15.78 -16.10
N TYR A 379 23.18 14.53 -16.38
CA TYR A 379 23.54 13.57 -15.35
C TYR A 379 24.90 13.97 -14.75
N ASP A 380 24.87 14.50 -13.55
CA ASP A 380 26.02 14.97 -12.76
C ASP A 380 26.06 14.31 -11.37
N ASP A 381 26.91 14.80 -10.47
CA ASP A 381 27.04 14.25 -9.14
C ASP A 381 25.77 14.39 -8.28
N PHE A 382 24.96 15.41 -8.53
CA PHE A 382 23.66 15.57 -7.91
C PHE A 382 22.75 14.36 -8.20
N TRP A 383 22.65 13.96 -9.47
CA TRP A 383 21.85 12.79 -9.87
C TRP A 383 22.51 11.48 -9.48
N ARG A 384 23.85 11.38 -9.57
CA ARG A 384 24.56 10.18 -9.16
C ARG A 384 24.34 9.86 -7.70
N HIS A 385 24.25 10.87 -6.84
CA HIS A 385 23.97 10.71 -5.42
C HIS A 385 22.61 10.01 -5.18
N SER A 386 21.58 10.39 -5.91
CA SER A 386 20.23 9.87 -5.79
C SER A 386 19.95 8.62 -6.66
N ASP A 387 20.88 8.22 -7.51
CA ASP A 387 20.72 7.08 -8.41
C ASP A 387 21.00 5.77 -7.69
N ASN A 388 19.94 5.02 -7.39
CA ASN A 388 20.06 3.72 -6.72
C ASN A 388 20.88 2.72 -7.54
N THR A 389 20.92 2.86 -8.88
CA THR A 389 21.73 1.97 -9.73
C THR A 389 23.24 2.21 -9.55
N ALA A 390 23.65 3.45 -9.26
CA ALA A 390 25.02 3.80 -8.98
C ALA A 390 25.53 3.26 -7.63
N HIS A 391 24.62 2.87 -6.75
CA HIS A 391 24.92 2.36 -5.40
C HIS A 391 24.44 0.91 -5.19
N ALA A 392 24.03 0.22 -6.26
CA ALA A 392 23.45 -1.12 -6.21
C ALA A 392 24.38 -2.16 -5.57
N ASP A 393 25.69 -2.00 -5.71
CA ASP A 393 26.68 -2.90 -5.13
C ASP A 393 26.69 -2.90 -3.59
N ASN A 394 26.05 -1.93 -2.95
CA ASN A 394 25.90 -1.89 -1.50
C ASN A 394 24.71 -2.72 -0.98
N ILE A 395 23.81 -3.15 -1.84
CA ILE A 395 22.65 -3.96 -1.44
C ILE A 395 23.14 -5.34 -1.00
N ARG A 396 22.86 -5.70 0.26
CA ARG A 396 23.32 -6.96 0.91
C ARG A 396 22.16 -7.84 1.35
N ILE A 397 20.94 -7.51 0.99
CA ILE A 397 19.73 -8.11 1.51
C ILE A 397 18.79 -8.56 0.37
N PRO A 398 17.98 -9.61 0.55
CA PRO A 398 16.95 -9.98 -0.40
C PRO A 398 15.89 -8.88 -0.52
N MET A 399 15.41 -8.65 -1.75
CA MET A 399 14.36 -7.68 -2.04
C MET A 399 13.25 -8.34 -2.87
N LEU A 400 12.00 -8.06 -2.50
CA LEU A 400 10.81 -8.35 -3.29
C LEU A 400 10.38 -7.08 -4.04
N ILE A 401 10.36 -7.14 -5.35
CA ILE A 401 9.95 -6.04 -6.22
C ILE A 401 8.56 -6.36 -6.79
N LEU A 402 7.61 -5.43 -6.64
CA LEU A 402 6.25 -5.59 -7.12
C LEU A 402 5.89 -4.43 -8.05
N SER A 403 5.36 -4.72 -9.25
CA SER A 403 4.90 -3.70 -10.20
C SER A 403 3.95 -4.28 -11.24
N GLY A 404 3.60 -3.48 -12.23
CA GLY A 404 2.76 -3.88 -13.35
C GLY A 404 3.28 -3.39 -14.68
N TRP A 405 2.85 -4.06 -15.76
CA TRP A 405 3.23 -3.73 -17.13
C TRP A 405 2.80 -2.34 -17.58
N TYR A 406 1.72 -1.81 -16.96
CA TYR A 406 1.15 -0.49 -17.28
C TYR A 406 1.45 0.56 -16.22
N ASP A 407 2.42 0.30 -15.35
CA ASP A 407 2.88 1.24 -14.34
C ASP A 407 3.71 2.38 -14.98
N GLY A 408 3.42 3.62 -14.57
CA GLY A 408 4.19 4.79 -15.00
C GLY A 408 5.66 4.74 -14.58
N ASP A 409 5.99 4.03 -13.50
CA ASP A 409 7.34 3.84 -12.97
C ASP A 409 7.97 2.49 -13.36
N ALA A 410 7.33 1.75 -14.29
CA ALA A 410 7.82 0.42 -14.72
C ALA A 410 9.27 0.45 -15.22
N LEU A 411 9.74 1.56 -15.81
CA LEU A 411 11.13 1.71 -16.23
C LEU A 411 12.08 1.65 -15.03
N GLY A 412 11.77 2.34 -13.94
CA GLY A 412 12.56 2.32 -12.69
C GLY A 412 12.57 0.93 -12.04
N VAL A 413 11.44 0.25 -12.08
CA VAL A 413 11.32 -1.14 -11.62
C VAL A 413 12.20 -2.08 -12.45
N GLN A 414 12.18 -1.95 -13.79
CA GLN A 414 13.01 -2.76 -14.68
C GLN A 414 14.50 -2.51 -14.45
N GLU A 415 14.92 -1.25 -14.29
CA GLU A 415 16.31 -0.92 -13.98
C GLU A 415 16.73 -1.48 -12.61
N THR A 416 15.88 -1.36 -11.59
CA THR A 416 16.11 -1.99 -10.30
C THR A 416 16.28 -3.51 -10.43
N TRP A 417 15.39 -4.17 -11.17
CA TRP A 417 15.49 -5.61 -11.41
C TRP A 417 16.73 -6.00 -12.22
N ARG A 418 17.16 -5.18 -13.17
CA ARG A 418 18.34 -5.43 -14.00
C ARG A 418 19.62 -5.57 -13.16
N PHE A 419 19.80 -4.77 -12.11
CA PHE A 419 20.94 -4.95 -11.21
C PHE A 419 20.72 -6.05 -10.16
N LEU A 420 19.52 -6.15 -9.56
CA LEU A 420 19.21 -7.20 -8.58
C LEU A 420 19.31 -8.60 -9.17
N SER A 421 18.90 -8.79 -10.42
CA SER A 421 18.97 -10.09 -11.09
C SER A 421 20.41 -10.60 -11.27
N LYS A 422 21.39 -9.72 -11.28
CA LYS A 422 22.84 -9.99 -11.41
C LYS A 422 23.58 -9.97 -10.07
N SER A 423 22.90 -9.55 -9.00
CA SER A 423 23.48 -9.49 -7.65
C SER A 423 23.87 -10.89 -7.16
N PRO A 424 24.99 -11.03 -6.45
CA PRO A 424 25.37 -12.27 -5.78
C PRO A 424 24.49 -12.56 -4.54
N VAL A 425 23.74 -11.60 -4.04
CA VAL A 425 22.81 -11.77 -2.91
C VAL A 425 21.65 -12.66 -3.34
N PRO A 426 21.42 -13.79 -2.67
CA PRO A 426 20.30 -14.68 -3.01
C PRO A 426 18.95 -14.10 -2.59
N GLY A 427 17.87 -14.63 -3.14
CA GLY A 427 16.52 -14.36 -2.67
C GLY A 427 15.84 -13.14 -3.29
N HIS A 428 16.49 -12.37 -4.16
CA HIS A 428 15.78 -11.32 -4.90
C HIS A 428 14.66 -11.88 -5.77
N ARG A 429 13.49 -11.23 -5.74
CA ARG A 429 12.32 -11.63 -6.52
C ARG A 429 11.60 -10.45 -7.13
N ILE A 430 10.95 -10.69 -8.28
CA ILE A 430 10.06 -9.73 -8.92
C ILE A 430 8.71 -10.36 -9.24
N VAL A 431 7.64 -9.58 -9.06
CA VAL A 431 6.29 -9.93 -9.51
C VAL A 431 5.76 -8.78 -10.37
N LEU A 432 5.35 -9.10 -11.59
CA LEU A 432 4.78 -8.15 -12.55
C LEU A 432 3.37 -8.57 -12.93
N GLY A 433 2.38 -7.83 -12.45
CA GLY A 433 0.99 -7.99 -12.84
C GLY A 433 0.62 -7.16 -14.08
N PRO A 434 -0.63 -7.24 -14.55
CA PRO A 434 -1.13 -6.39 -15.64
C PRO A 434 -1.55 -5.01 -15.14
N TRP A 435 -0.94 -4.53 -14.08
CA TRP A 435 -1.41 -3.39 -13.31
C TRP A 435 -0.80 -2.08 -13.76
N PRO A 436 -1.55 -0.95 -13.66
CA PRO A 436 -1.00 0.39 -13.61
C PRO A 436 -0.43 0.68 -12.21
N HIS A 437 -0.05 1.93 -11.94
CA HIS A 437 0.56 2.37 -10.67
C HIS A 437 -0.23 2.02 -9.40
N GLY A 438 -1.52 1.72 -9.52
CA GLY A 438 -2.38 1.26 -8.43
C GLY A 438 -2.20 -0.20 -8.02
N LEU A 439 -1.37 -0.98 -8.71
CA LEU A 439 -1.15 -2.42 -8.45
C LEU A 439 -2.45 -3.25 -8.46
N ASN A 440 -2.56 -4.19 -7.54
CA ASN A 440 -3.53 -5.28 -7.46
C ASN A 440 -5.03 -4.86 -7.45
N ALA A 441 -5.35 -3.59 -7.41
CA ALA A 441 -6.74 -3.11 -7.33
C ALA A 441 -7.43 -2.90 -8.69
N TRP A 442 -6.82 -3.33 -9.80
CA TRP A 442 -7.24 -3.00 -11.17
C TRP A 442 -7.50 -4.22 -12.02
N ARG A 443 -8.66 -4.28 -12.67
CA ARG A 443 -8.98 -5.26 -13.71
C ARG A 443 -9.06 -4.67 -15.11
N ASP A 444 -9.18 -3.35 -15.20
CA ASP A 444 -9.23 -2.62 -16.47
C ASP A 444 -8.25 -1.45 -16.40
N SER A 445 -7.68 -1.07 -17.54
CA SER A 445 -6.94 0.19 -17.68
C SER A 445 -7.23 0.77 -19.06
N MET A 446 -7.77 1.98 -19.10
CA MET A 446 -8.27 2.59 -20.32
C MET A 446 -9.24 1.64 -21.07
N ASP A 447 -8.95 1.28 -22.32
CA ASP A 447 -9.76 0.37 -23.13
C ASP A 447 -9.36 -1.12 -22.98
N LEU A 448 -8.45 -1.43 -22.06
CA LEU A 448 -7.93 -2.79 -21.86
C LEU A 448 -8.61 -3.45 -20.65
N ALA A 449 -9.19 -4.61 -20.86
CA ALA A 449 -9.69 -5.48 -19.80
C ALA A 449 -8.72 -6.64 -19.59
N PHE A 450 -8.22 -6.79 -18.36
CA PHE A 450 -7.24 -7.83 -18.01
C PHE A 450 -7.88 -9.11 -17.50
N GLY A 451 -9.20 -9.10 -17.28
CA GLY A 451 -9.95 -10.25 -16.75
C GLY A 451 -9.82 -10.45 -15.24
N ASN A 452 -10.50 -11.49 -14.75
CA ASN A 452 -10.63 -11.72 -13.30
C ASN A 452 -9.29 -12.04 -12.62
N ASN A 453 -8.40 -12.76 -13.32
CA ASN A 453 -7.07 -13.14 -12.82
C ASN A 453 -6.09 -11.96 -12.69
N ALA A 454 -6.48 -10.76 -13.12
CA ALA A 454 -5.67 -9.57 -12.91
C ALA A 454 -5.54 -9.19 -11.43
N VAL A 455 -6.49 -9.59 -10.60
CA VAL A 455 -6.43 -9.40 -9.15
C VAL A 455 -5.93 -10.69 -8.49
N ASP A 456 -4.82 -10.58 -7.78
CA ASP A 456 -4.23 -11.64 -6.96
C ASP A 456 -4.76 -11.50 -5.53
N TYR A 457 -5.64 -12.42 -5.12
CA TYR A 457 -6.19 -12.43 -3.75
C TYR A 457 -5.17 -12.85 -2.69
N ASP A 458 -4.01 -13.39 -3.09
CA ASP A 458 -2.91 -13.75 -2.19
C ASP A 458 -1.85 -12.64 -2.07
N PHE A 459 -2.13 -11.46 -2.61
CA PHE A 459 -1.15 -10.37 -2.68
C PHE A 459 -0.65 -9.93 -1.29
N ASP A 460 -1.54 -9.74 -0.33
CA ASP A 460 -1.19 -9.38 1.04
C ASP A 460 -0.52 -10.52 1.82
N THR A 461 -0.95 -11.78 1.66
CA THR A 461 -0.29 -12.93 2.27
C THR A 461 1.11 -13.16 1.71
N ARG A 462 1.37 -12.82 0.45
CA ARG A 462 2.72 -12.83 -0.15
C ARG A 462 3.69 -11.92 0.59
N ILE A 463 3.25 -10.69 0.89
CA ILE A 463 4.07 -9.71 1.62
C ILE A 463 4.28 -10.15 3.07
N ILE A 464 3.23 -10.68 3.73
CA ILE A 464 3.33 -11.21 5.09
C ILE A 464 4.32 -12.38 5.13
N ARG A 465 4.22 -13.38 4.24
CA ARG A 465 5.15 -14.51 4.15
C ARG A 465 6.59 -14.06 3.93
N TRP A 466 6.79 -13.04 3.10
CA TRP A 466 8.11 -12.48 2.84
C TRP A 466 8.76 -11.97 4.12
N PHE A 467 8.08 -11.11 4.87
CA PHE A 467 8.62 -10.58 6.11
C PHE A 467 8.69 -11.64 7.23
N ASP A 468 7.74 -12.54 7.31
CA ASP A 468 7.78 -13.66 8.26
C ASP A 468 9.02 -14.54 8.04
N HIS A 469 9.38 -14.82 6.79
CA HIS A 469 10.57 -15.60 6.47
C HIS A 469 11.85 -14.86 6.87
N TYR A 470 12.04 -13.64 6.37
CA TYR A 470 13.33 -12.94 6.53
C TYR A 470 13.52 -12.24 7.88
N LEU A 471 12.46 -11.93 8.62
CA LEU A 471 12.55 -11.22 9.90
C LEU A 471 12.29 -12.14 11.11
N LYS A 472 11.44 -13.14 10.94
CA LYS A 472 11.10 -14.08 12.03
C LYS A 472 11.65 -15.48 11.84
N GLY A 473 12.30 -15.77 10.70
CA GLY A 473 12.84 -17.09 10.40
C GLY A 473 11.77 -18.17 10.22
N ILE A 474 10.54 -17.80 9.82
CA ILE A 474 9.52 -18.80 9.56
C ILE A 474 9.82 -19.50 8.23
N GLU A 475 10.03 -20.81 8.29
CA GLU A 475 10.34 -21.65 7.11
C GLU A 475 9.08 -21.92 6.27
N ASN A 476 8.56 -20.88 5.61
CA ASN A 476 7.35 -20.91 4.81
C ASN A 476 7.58 -21.15 3.32
N GLY A 477 8.82 -21.48 2.93
CA GLY A 477 9.19 -21.79 1.55
C GLY A 477 9.27 -20.56 0.63
N GLU A 478 9.32 -19.35 1.18
CA GLU A 478 9.40 -18.12 0.37
C GLU A 478 10.73 -18.04 -0.41
N ASP A 479 11.81 -18.55 0.15
CA ASP A 479 13.13 -18.67 -0.48
C ASP A 479 13.15 -19.60 -1.72
N LYS A 480 12.20 -20.53 -1.80
CA LYS A 480 12.10 -21.54 -2.88
C LYS A 480 11.20 -21.13 -4.04
N LYS A 481 10.52 -20.00 -3.93
CA LYS A 481 9.61 -19.53 -4.98
C LYS A 481 10.37 -18.99 -6.20
N PRO A 482 9.74 -18.97 -7.40
CA PRO A 482 10.38 -18.47 -8.62
C PRO A 482 10.95 -17.07 -8.46
N LYS A 483 12.14 -16.85 -9.02
CA LYS A 483 12.85 -15.56 -9.02
C LYS A 483 12.03 -14.45 -9.71
N ALA A 484 11.27 -14.79 -10.74
CA ALA A 484 10.37 -13.88 -11.44
C ALA A 484 9.00 -14.53 -11.64
N THR A 485 7.95 -13.80 -11.35
CA THR A 485 6.56 -14.15 -11.64
C THR A 485 5.94 -13.00 -12.42
N TYR A 486 5.29 -13.28 -13.53
CA TYR A 486 4.68 -12.24 -14.35
C TYR A 486 3.36 -12.69 -14.96
N TYR A 487 2.47 -11.75 -15.14
CA TYR A 487 1.21 -11.95 -15.84
C TYR A 487 1.48 -12.00 -17.36
N LEU A 488 1.00 -13.06 -18.00
CA LEU A 488 1.07 -13.21 -19.44
C LEU A 488 -0.32 -12.97 -20.04
N SER A 489 -0.42 -11.99 -20.92
CA SER A 489 -1.68 -11.71 -21.62
C SER A 489 -2.00 -12.83 -22.62
N LEU A 490 -3.23 -13.33 -22.61
CA LEU A 490 -3.71 -14.32 -23.56
C LEU A 490 -3.77 -13.82 -25.02
N ILE A 491 -3.73 -12.50 -25.23
CA ILE A 491 -3.69 -11.88 -26.58
C ILE A 491 -2.44 -12.29 -27.36
N HIS A 492 -1.36 -12.66 -26.66
CA HIS A 492 -0.09 -13.08 -27.27
C HIS A 492 0.06 -14.60 -27.41
N ILE A 493 -0.95 -15.36 -27.02
CA ILE A 493 -1.02 -16.80 -27.19
C ILE A 493 -1.98 -17.14 -28.31
#